data_928ba2f38d8fae981fb0585a2f7863a3
#
_entry.id   928ba2f38d8fae981fb0585a2f7863a3
#
_cell.length_a   1.000
_cell.length_b   1.000
_cell.length_c   1.000
_cell.angle_alpha   90.00
_cell.angle_beta   90.00
_cell.angle_gamma   90.00
#
_symmetry.space_group_name_H-M   'P 1'
#
loop_
_entity.id
_entity.type
_entity.pdbx_description
1 polymer ?
#
loop_
_entity_poly.entity_id
_entity_poly.type
_entity_poly.pdbx_seq_one_letter_code
_entity_poly.pdbx_strand_id
1 'polypeptide(L)'
;ILDTNAIVTIEGKSQLNAFLNQRARWVSKSKAYTDREIMFVGATVVSAQLLLILSLILIPWQRSLLLFWLVKYIFDLPLLFLASRFFKQESLLLWSIPASLLYPFYVATSIIFAMIGKIEWKGRKI
;
A
#
# COMPACT_ATOMS: atom_id res chain seq x y z
N ILE A 1 12.98 2.80 -19.94
CA ILE A 1 12.78 1.73 -20.94
C ILE A 1 11.87 0.70 -20.27
N LEU A 2 10.60 0.65 -20.67
CA LEU A 2 9.64 -0.34 -20.22
C LEU A 2 9.72 -1.54 -21.19
N ASP A 3 10.51 -2.56 -20.81
CA ASP A 3 10.65 -3.78 -21.59
C ASP A 3 9.84 -4.90 -20.90
N THR A 4 8.84 -5.42 -21.60
CA THR A 4 8.01 -6.53 -21.11
C THR A 4 8.80 -7.83 -20.92
N ASN A 5 9.96 -7.98 -21.59
CA ASN A 5 10.84 -9.14 -21.41
C ASN A 5 11.62 -9.10 -20.09
N ALA A 6 11.67 -7.93 -19.42
CA ALA A 6 12.32 -7.78 -18.11
C ALA A 6 11.38 -8.07 -16.93
N ILE A 7 10.14 -8.51 -17.19
CA ILE A 7 9.18 -8.84 -16.13
C ILE A 7 9.60 -10.13 -15.42
N VAL A 8 9.91 -10.02 -14.13
CA VAL A 8 10.18 -11.16 -13.26
C VAL A 8 8.89 -11.57 -12.54
N THR A 9 8.47 -12.80 -12.74
CA THR A 9 7.30 -13.37 -12.04
C THR A 9 7.76 -13.96 -10.71
N ILE A 10 7.18 -13.52 -9.61
CA ILE A 10 7.46 -14.03 -8.26
C ILE A 10 6.17 -14.62 -7.71
N GLU A 11 6.28 -15.82 -7.11
CA GLU A 11 5.15 -16.42 -6.41
C GLU A 11 4.72 -15.57 -5.22
N GLY A 12 3.42 -15.28 -5.14
CA GLY A 12 2.82 -14.57 -4.02
C GLY A 12 2.90 -15.37 -2.72
N LYS A 13 2.98 -14.70 -1.57
CA LYS A 13 2.90 -15.35 -0.28
C LYS A 13 1.47 -15.79 0.00
N SER A 14 1.24 -17.09 0.17
CA SER A 14 -0.07 -17.69 0.45
C SER A 14 -0.56 -17.42 1.88
N GLN A 15 0.37 -17.19 2.84
CA GLN A 15 0.03 -16.95 4.24
C GLN A 15 0.10 -15.47 4.57
N LEU A 16 -0.95 -14.95 5.21
CA LEU A 16 -1.07 -13.55 5.62
C LEU A 16 0.11 -13.09 6.50
N ASN A 17 0.53 -13.92 7.47
CA ASN A 17 1.66 -13.60 8.34
C ASN A 17 2.97 -13.46 7.55
N ALA A 18 3.22 -14.34 6.59
CA ALA A 18 4.42 -14.26 5.74
C ALA A 18 4.39 -13.01 4.87
N PHE A 19 3.22 -12.62 4.37
CA PHE A 19 3.02 -11.39 3.62
C PHE A 19 3.25 -10.15 4.49
N LEU A 20 2.64 -10.06 5.67
CA LEU A 20 2.82 -8.95 6.59
C LEU A 20 4.27 -8.81 7.06
N ASN A 21 4.95 -9.92 7.38
CA ASN A 21 6.37 -9.92 7.71
C ASN A 21 7.25 -9.41 6.55
N GLN A 22 6.92 -9.75 5.31
CA GLN A 22 7.62 -9.22 4.15
C GLN A 22 7.44 -7.70 4.04
N ARG A 23 6.23 -7.19 4.24
CA ARG A 23 5.91 -5.76 4.18
C ARG A 23 6.53 -4.98 5.34
N ALA A 24 6.44 -5.53 6.57
CA ALA A 24 7.08 -4.94 7.74
C ALA A 24 8.60 -4.77 7.56
N ARG A 25 9.28 -5.74 6.92
CA ARG A 25 10.70 -5.61 6.57
C ARG A 25 10.98 -4.45 5.60
N TRP A 26 10.08 -4.21 4.65
CA TRP A 26 10.24 -3.08 3.73
C TRP A 26 10.03 -1.74 4.45
N VAL A 27 9.01 -1.67 5.29
CA VAL A 27 8.75 -0.49 6.11
C VAL A 27 9.89 -0.25 7.11
N SER A 28 10.46 -1.30 7.73
CA SER A 28 11.57 -1.13 8.68
C SER A 28 12.84 -0.55 8.05
N LYS A 29 13.06 -0.81 6.75
CA LYS A 29 14.18 -0.21 6.01
C LYS A 29 14.04 1.31 5.86
N SER A 30 12.82 1.85 5.89
CA SER A 30 12.61 3.30 5.81
C SER A 30 13.19 4.05 7.00
N LYS A 31 13.41 3.39 8.14
CA LYS A 31 14.10 3.97 9.31
C LYS A 31 15.57 4.32 9.02
N ALA A 32 16.17 3.68 8.02
CA ALA A 32 17.56 3.94 7.60
C ALA A 32 17.69 5.08 6.57
N TYR A 33 16.57 5.62 6.09
CA TYR A 33 16.61 6.73 5.14
C TYR A 33 16.91 8.02 5.89
N THR A 34 18.00 8.67 5.48
CA THR A 34 18.43 10.00 5.98
C THR A 34 18.03 11.12 5.02
N ASP A 35 17.58 10.77 3.83
CA ASP A 35 17.15 11.71 2.82
C ASP A 35 15.81 12.35 3.21
N ARG A 36 15.83 13.69 3.35
CA ARG A 36 14.66 14.47 3.76
C ARG A 36 13.50 14.39 2.78
N GLU A 37 13.78 14.29 1.49
CA GLU A 37 12.75 14.19 0.45
C GLU A 37 11.99 12.87 0.58
N ILE A 38 12.71 11.76 0.75
CA ILE A 38 12.12 10.44 0.94
C ILE A 38 11.29 10.40 2.23
N MET A 39 11.80 11.00 3.30
CA MET A 39 11.07 11.08 4.58
C MET A 39 9.79 11.92 4.44
N PHE A 40 9.87 13.06 3.72
CA PHE A 40 8.72 13.91 3.47
C PHE A 40 7.64 13.19 2.66
N VAL A 41 8.02 12.53 1.56
CA VAL A 41 7.10 11.72 0.75
C VAL A 41 6.47 10.60 1.58
N GLY A 42 7.27 9.87 2.35
CA GLY A 42 6.78 8.81 3.24
C GLY A 42 5.77 9.33 4.27
N ALA A 43 6.07 10.44 4.95
CA ALA A 43 5.18 11.07 5.91
C ALA A 43 3.88 11.54 5.25
N THR A 44 3.95 12.13 4.06
CA THR A 44 2.77 12.57 3.29
C THR A 44 1.87 11.38 2.95
N VAL A 45 2.43 10.28 2.46
CA VAL A 45 1.68 9.07 2.14
C VAL A 45 0.99 8.52 3.38
N VAL A 46 1.71 8.37 4.49
CA VAL A 46 1.15 7.86 5.76
C VAL A 46 0.03 8.75 6.26
N SER A 47 0.23 10.07 6.28
CA SER A 47 -0.78 11.04 6.72
C SER A 47 -2.04 10.97 5.86
N ALA A 48 -1.89 10.86 4.53
CA ALA A 48 -3.02 10.72 3.62
C ALA A 48 -3.83 9.43 3.91
N GLN A 49 -3.18 8.30 4.19
CA GLN A 49 -3.87 7.06 4.52
C GLN A 49 -4.60 7.15 5.87
N LEU A 50 -4.00 7.80 6.87
CA LEU A 50 -4.66 8.02 8.17
C LEU A 50 -5.89 8.94 8.03
N LEU A 51 -5.81 10.00 7.23
CA LEU A 51 -6.95 10.86 6.92
C LEU A 51 -8.07 10.11 6.20
N LEU A 52 -7.75 9.19 5.31
CA LEU A 52 -8.74 8.33 4.65
C LEU A 52 -9.43 7.41 5.66
N ILE A 53 -8.69 6.78 6.59
CA ILE A 53 -9.29 5.95 7.65
C ILE A 53 -10.20 6.82 8.54
N LEU A 54 -9.72 8.00 8.96
CA LEU A 54 -10.52 8.92 9.77
C LEU A 54 -11.79 9.35 9.03
N SER A 55 -11.69 9.61 7.73
CA SER A 55 -12.85 10.00 6.91
C SER A 55 -13.93 8.92 6.91
N LEU A 56 -13.57 7.62 6.88
CA LEU A 56 -14.54 6.52 6.96
C LEU A 56 -15.34 6.56 8.26
N ILE A 57 -14.69 6.88 9.37
CA ILE A 57 -15.34 6.99 10.68
C ILE A 57 -16.32 8.17 10.69
N LEU A 58 -15.99 9.25 10.00
CA LEU A 58 -16.76 10.49 10.01
C LEU A 58 -17.84 10.56 8.92
N ILE A 59 -17.85 9.66 7.94
CA ILE A 59 -18.87 9.62 6.85
C ILE A 59 -20.32 9.66 7.39
N PRO A 60 -20.71 8.95 8.48
CA PRO A 60 -22.08 9.00 9.00
C PRO A 60 -22.55 10.41 9.33
N TRP A 61 -21.65 11.30 9.76
CA TRP A 61 -21.95 12.69 10.09
C TRP A 61 -21.76 13.63 8.91
N GLN A 62 -20.79 13.33 8.04
CA GLN A 62 -20.40 14.22 6.93
C GLN A 62 -20.23 13.43 5.63
N ARG A 63 -21.32 13.28 4.89
CA ARG A 63 -21.35 12.50 3.64
C ARG A 63 -20.44 13.03 2.53
N SER A 64 -20.14 14.34 2.53
CA SER A 64 -19.21 14.93 1.56
C SER A 64 -17.79 14.32 1.63
N LEU A 65 -17.42 13.63 2.73
CA LEU A 65 -16.15 12.91 2.84
C LEU A 65 -16.03 11.75 1.86
N LEU A 66 -17.14 11.25 1.30
CA LEU A 66 -17.11 10.29 0.20
C LEU A 66 -16.40 10.83 -1.05
N LEU A 67 -16.41 12.17 -1.24
CA LEU A 67 -15.70 12.79 -2.34
C LEU A 67 -14.18 12.55 -2.27
N PHE A 68 -13.58 12.48 -1.07
CA PHE A 68 -12.16 12.16 -0.92
C PHE A 68 -11.83 10.77 -1.47
N TRP A 69 -12.71 9.79 -1.23
CA TRP A 69 -12.56 8.44 -1.75
C TRP A 69 -12.73 8.38 -3.26
N LEU A 70 -13.70 9.12 -3.78
CA LEU A 70 -13.93 9.22 -5.22
C LEU A 70 -12.75 9.88 -5.92
N VAL A 71 -12.27 11.01 -5.40
CA VAL A 71 -11.11 11.74 -5.94
C VAL A 71 -9.87 10.84 -5.92
N LYS A 72 -9.58 10.23 -4.76
CA LYS A 72 -8.48 9.26 -4.65
C LYS A 72 -8.57 8.18 -5.73
N TYR A 73 -9.73 7.55 -5.88
CA TYR A 73 -9.92 6.46 -6.83
C TYR A 73 -9.72 6.92 -8.28
N ILE A 74 -10.23 8.11 -8.63
CA ILE A 74 -10.06 8.70 -9.96
C ILE A 74 -8.57 8.92 -10.28
N PHE A 75 -7.77 9.35 -9.30
CA PHE A 75 -6.33 9.54 -9.50
C PHE A 75 -5.54 8.22 -9.53
N ASP A 76 -5.96 7.22 -8.77
CA ASP A 76 -5.30 5.91 -8.75
C ASP A 76 -5.59 5.10 -10.02
N LEU A 77 -6.81 5.25 -10.60
CA LEU A 77 -7.28 4.42 -11.70
C LEU A 77 -6.40 4.45 -12.95
N PRO A 78 -5.92 5.61 -13.44
CA PRO A 78 -5.05 5.65 -14.62
C PRO A 78 -3.74 4.87 -14.41
N LEU A 79 -3.15 4.98 -13.22
CA LEU A 79 -1.92 4.25 -12.89
C LEU A 79 -2.17 2.75 -12.82
N LEU A 80 -3.27 2.34 -12.16
CA LEU A 80 -3.67 0.94 -12.09
C LEU A 80 -3.99 0.37 -13.46
N PHE A 81 -4.64 1.14 -14.33
CA PHE A 81 -4.94 0.74 -15.69
C PHE A 81 -3.67 0.53 -16.52
N LEU A 82 -2.75 1.49 -16.50
CA LEU A 82 -1.47 1.38 -17.21
C LEU A 82 -0.64 0.20 -16.70
N ALA A 83 -0.58 0.03 -15.38
CA ALA A 83 0.14 -1.10 -14.76
C ALA A 83 -0.49 -2.44 -15.14
N SER A 84 -1.82 -2.57 -15.06
CA SER A 84 -2.51 -3.82 -15.39
C SER A 84 -2.31 -4.23 -16.86
N ARG A 85 -2.31 -3.26 -17.77
CA ARG A 85 -2.00 -3.52 -19.19
C ARG A 85 -0.55 -3.92 -19.39
N PHE A 86 0.39 -3.21 -18.74
CA PHE A 86 1.82 -3.53 -18.84
C PHE A 86 2.12 -4.96 -18.38
N PHE A 87 1.52 -5.37 -17.24
CA PHE A 87 1.69 -6.72 -16.69
C PHE A 87 0.74 -7.77 -17.29
N LYS A 88 -0.10 -7.40 -18.27
CA LYS A 88 -1.10 -8.28 -18.88
C LYS A 88 -2.05 -8.93 -17.86
N GLN A 89 -2.46 -8.15 -16.85
CA GLN A 89 -3.32 -8.58 -15.73
C GLN A 89 -4.56 -7.69 -15.61
N GLU A 90 -5.21 -7.40 -16.74
CA GLU A 90 -6.37 -6.48 -16.79
C GLU A 90 -7.57 -6.97 -15.96
N SER A 91 -7.72 -8.28 -15.77
CA SER A 91 -8.76 -8.85 -14.91
C SER A 91 -8.68 -8.37 -13.46
N LEU A 92 -7.49 -7.97 -12.98
CA LEU A 92 -7.30 -7.44 -11.63
C LEU A 92 -7.92 -6.04 -11.44
N LEU A 93 -8.24 -5.32 -12.51
CA LEU A 93 -8.93 -4.03 -12.41
C LEU A 93 -10.29 -4.15 -11.73
N LEU A 94 -10.98 -5.27 -11.87
CA LEU A 94 -12.26 -5.51 -11.16
C LEU A 94 -12.09 -5.48 -9.64
N TRP A 95 -10.91 -5.88 -9.16
CA TRP A 95 -10.57 -5.88 -7.74
C TRP A 95 -10.01 -4.55 -7.23
N SER A 96 -9.82 -3.55 -8.11
CA SER A 96 -9.24 -2.25 -7.74
C SER A 96 -10.11 -1.48 -6.74
N ILE A 97 -11.45 -1.58 -6.84
CA ILE A 97 -12.37 -0.90 -5.90
C ILE A 97 -12.20 -1.45 -4.48
N PRO A 98 -12.43 -2.76 -4.20
CA PRO A 98 -12.24 -3.30 -2.86
C PRO A 98 -10.79 -3.15 -2.38
N ALA A 99 -9.80 -3.30 -3.26
CA ALA A 99 -8.41 -3.09 -2.92
C ALA A 99 -8.13 -1.63 -2.50
N SER A 100 -8.71 -0.66 -3.19
CA SER A 100 -8.58 0.76 -2.85
C SER A 100 -9.15 1.08 -1.47
N LEU A 101 -10.29 0.47 -1.10
CA LEU A 101 -10.89 0.63 0.23
C LEU A 101 -10.06 -0.01 1.34
N LEU A 102 -9.43 -1.16 1.07
CA LEU A 102 -8.62 -1.89 2.05
C LEU A 102 -7.20 -1.32 2.18
N TYR A 103 -6.72 -0.60 1.17
CA TYR A 103 -5.33 -0.14 1.10
C TYR A 103 -4.90 0.73 2.29
N PRO A 104 -5.69 1.70 2.80
CA PRO A 104 -5.33 2.47 3.99
C PRO A 104 -5.10 1.60 5.23
N PHE A 105 -5.96 0.60 5.44
CA PHE A 105 -5.83 -0.34 6.55
C PHE A 105 -4.61 -1.23 6.39
N TYR A 106 -4.33 -1.67 5.17
CA TYR A 106 -3.13 -2.42 4.86
C TYR A 106 -1.86 -1.63 5.18
N VAL A 107 -1.79 -0.34 4.80
CA VAL A 107 -0.65 0.52 5.12
C VAL A 107 -0.49 0.69 6.63
N ALA A 108 -1.58 1.03 7.33
CA ALA A 108 -1.57 1.18 8.79
C ALA A 108 -1.10 -0.11 9.49
N THR A 109 -1.66 -1.26 9.11
CA THR A 109 -1.27 -2.57 9.66
C THR A 109 0.19 -2.89 9.40
N SER A 110 0.70 -2.60 8.21
CA SER A 110 2.10 -2.83 7.85
C SER A 110 3.06 -1.99 8.71
N ILE A 111 2.69 -0.74 9.00
CA ILE A 111 3.47 0.15 9.87
C ILE A 111 3.45 -0.36 11.31
N ILE A 112 2.26 -0.70 11.84
CA ILE A 112 2.13 -1.24 13.19
C ILE A 112 2.96 -2.52 13.35
N PHE A 113 2.88 -3.41 12.37
CA PHE A 113 3.66 -4.64 12.37
C PHE A 113 5.18 -4.39 12.33
N ALA A 114 5.62 -3.35 11.60
CA ALA A 114 7.03 -2.94 11.56
C ALA A 114 7.52 -2.31 12.87
N MET A 115 6.61 -1.71 13.66
CA MET A 115 6.96 -1.08 14.94
C MET A 115 6.96 -2.07 16.11
N ILE A 116 6.00 -3.00 16.14
CA ILE A 116 5.75 -3.91 17.27
C ILE A 116 6.25 -5.32 16.95
N GLY A 117 6.25 -5.72 15.68
CA GLY A 117 6.56 -7.07 15.23
C GLY A 117 8.03 -7.42 15.43
N LYS A 118 8.29 -8.62 15.94
CA LYS A 118 9.60 -9.26 15.86
C LYS A 118 9.79 -9.71 14.41
N ILE A 119 10.46 -8.88 13.62
CA ILE A 119 10.71 -9.17 12.22
C ILE A 119 11.71 -10.32 12.13
N GLU A 120 11.28 -11.45 11.58
CA GLU A 120 12.17 -12.59 11.34
C GLU A 120 12.66 -12.61 9.90
N TRP A 121 13.96 -12.75 9.72
CA TRP A 121 14.57 -12.98 8.42
C TRP A 121 15.51 -14.18 8.45
N LYS A 122 15.21 -15.20 7.64
CA LYS A 122 16.01 -16.45 7.57
C LYS A 122 16.29 -17.05 8.95
N GLY A 123 15.27 -17.07 9.84
CA GLY A 123 15.40 -17.60 11.21
C GLY A 123 16.12 -16.70 12.20
N ARG A 124 16.47 -15.46 11.82
CA ARG A 124 17.08 -14.46 12.73
C ARG A 124 16.06 -13.35 13.02
N LYS A 125 15.94 -12.98 14.29
CA LYS A 125 15.17 -11.79 14.73
C LYS A 125 16.02 -10.56 14.41
N ILE A 126 15.41 -9.57 13.75
CA ILE A 126 16.03 -8.29 13.42
C ILE A 126 15.38 -7.21 14.28
#